data_b39d7db9c33da8c6cc0dff1d861e4c04
#
_entry.id   b39d7db9c33da8c6cc0dff1d861e4c04
#
_cell.length_a   1.000
_cell.length_b   1.000
_cell.length_c   1.000
_cell.angle_alpha   90.00
_cell.angle_beta   90.00
_cell.angle_gamma   90.00
#
_symmetry.space_group_name_H-M   'P 1'
#
loop_
_entity.id
_entity.type
_entity.pdbx_description
1 polymer ?
#
loop_
_entity_poly.entity_id
_entity_poly.type
_entity_poly.pdbx_seq_one_letter_code
_entity_poly.pdbx_strand_id
1 'polypeptide(L)'
;MLPTDTPAAGWDCHVHVFDAAAPVRPGHYVPAHRSLDEIERLAAIHGVGHLVLVQPSVYGSDNAVMLRALALGQGRHRGVAVVEPTISERELDRLHAAGVRGVRFNLVSPAGHAGDPAADLRRLAPRLRERGWHVQWYLHTDLLPRLPAWQAETGLTFVLDHLAGLHTGLADDAPAWAAAQALADAAAWIKLSGWYRLGATAPYAALHPAIHRVAAMFGPRMVWGSDWPHTGFAPGQLPAYESTLFPVRAALGEAALVPILRDHAHSLYADRPTTS
;
A
#
# COMPACT_ATOMS: atom_id res chain seq x y z
N MET A 1 0.55 36.79 -18.20
CA MET A 1 -0.24 35.57 -17.92
C MET A 1 0.55 34.79 -16.88
N LEU A 2 0.13 34.87 -15.60
CA LEU A 2 0.74 34.12 -14.52
C LEU A 2 0.45 32.63 -14.75
N PRO A 3 1.42 31.70 -14.53
CA PRO A 3 1.11 30.28 -14.58
C PRO A 3 0.08 29.99 -13.49
N THR A 4 -1.07 29.47 -13.89
CA THR A 4 -2.02 28.89 -12.96
C THR A 4 -1.35 27.67 -12.37
N ASP A 5 -0.81 27.78 -11.15
CA ASP A 5 -0.37 26.65 -10.34
C ASP A 5 -1.59 25.74 -10.14
N THR A 6 -1.78 24.80 -11.05
CA THR A 6 -2.71 23.71 -10.82
C THR A 6 -2.14 22.93 -9.63
N PRO A 7 -2.88 22.80 -8.51
CA PRO A 7 -2.36 22.07 -7.36
C PRO A 7 -1.91 20.68 -7.80
N ALA A 8 -0.72 20.25 -7.34
CA ALA A 8 -0.22 18.92 -7.67
C ALA A 8 -1.30 17.87 -7.37
N ALA A 9 -1.52 16.96 -8.30
CA ALA A 9 -2.53 15.92 -8.15
C ALA A 9 -2.22 15.02 -6.96
N GLY A 10 -3.25 14.61 -6.23
CA GLY A 10 -3.12 13.69 -5.10
C GLY A 10 -2.75 12.26 -5.54
N TRP A 11 -2.40 11.44 -4.57
CA TRP A 11 -2.07 10.02 -4.72
C TRP A 11 -3.10 9.15 -4.00
N ASP A 12 -3.53 8.07 -4.66
CA ASP A 12 -4.10 6.90 -4.00
C ASP A 12 -3.02 5.81 -3.94
N CYS A 13 -2.51 5.56 -2.74
CA CYS A 13 -1.35 4.70 -2.54
C CYS A 13 -1.69 3.21 -2.38
N HIS A 14 -2.95 2.81 -2.64
CA HIS A 14 -3.33 1.41 -2.60
C HIS A 14 -4.56 1.12 -3.45
N VAL A 15 -4.35 0.68 -4.67
CA VAL A 15 -5.42 0.20 -5.56
C VAL A 15 -5.01 -1.11 -6.23
N HIS A 16 -6.00 -1.88 -6.67
CA HIS A 16 -5.81 -3.10 -7.43
C HIS A 16 -6.53 -3.01 -8.77
N VAL A 17 -5.92 -3.53 -9.82
CA VAL A 17 -6.55 -3.72 -11.13
C VAL A 17 -6.73 -5.21 -11.41
N PHE A 18 -7.83 -5.56 -12.07
CA PHE A 18 -8.19 -6.94 -12.36
C PHE A 18 -8.61 -7.12 -13.82
N ASP A 19 -8.11 -8.18 -14.41
CA ASP A 19 -8.52 -8.68 -15.71
C ASP A 19 -9.22 -10.02 -15.52
N ALA A 20 -10.51 -10.09 -15.83
CA ALA A 20 -11.32 -11.31 -15.65
C ALA A 20 -10.84 -12.47 -16.54
N ALA A 21 -10.07 -12.20 -17.60
CA ALA A 21 -9.49 -13.22 -18.47
C ALA A 21 -8.15 -13.75 -17.96
N ALA A 22 -7.51 -13.08 -16.97
CA ALA A 22 -6.24 -13.52 -16.43
C ALA A 22 -6.41 -14.72 -15.50
N PRO A 23 -5.52 -15.73 -15.56
CA PRO A 23 -5.54 -16.87 -14.65
C PRO A 23 -5.41 -16.42 -13.19
N VAL A 24 -6.21 -16.99 -12.31
CA VAL A 24 -6.17 -16.73 -10.85
C VAL A 24 -5.74 -17.98 -10.09
N ARG A 25 -5.08 -17.77 -8.96
CA ARG A 25 -4.79 -18.86 -8.02
C ARG A 25 -6.09 -19.35 -7.39
N PRO A 26 -6.29 -20.68 -7.25
CA PRO A 26 -7.48 -21.24 -6.62
C PRO A 26 -7.61 -20.83 -5.15
N GLY A 27 -8.85 -20.75 -4.66
CA GLY A 27 -9.14 -20.80 -3.23
C GLY A 27 -9.41 -19.50 -2.51
N HIS A 28 -9.43 -18.32 -3.17
CA HIS A 28 -9.68 -17.07 -2.46
C HIS A 28 -10.95 -16.34 -2.95
N TYR A 29 -10.92 -15.78 -4.12
CA TYR A 29 -12.06 -15.16 -4.81
C TYR A 29 -11.76 -15.08 -6.31
N VAL A 30 -12.80 -14.98 -7.10
CA VAL A 30 -12.69 -14.70 -8.55
C VAL A 30 -12.99 -13.22 -8.73
N PRO A 31 -11.99 -12.40 -9.14
CA PRO A 31 -12.22 -10.98 -9.27
C PRO A 31 -13.09 -10.66 -10.49
N ALA A 32 -13.99 -9.69 -10.35
CA ALA A 32 -14.59 -9.03 -11.50
C ALA A 32 -13.52 -8.21 -12.25
N HIS A 33 -13.76 -7.95 -13.53
CA HIS A 33 -12.90 -7.03 -14.28
C HIS A 33 -12.95 -5.63 -13.65
N ARG A 34 -11.75 -5.04 -13.42
CA ARG A 34 -11.58 -3.70 -12.84
C ARG A 34 -10.39 -3.03 -13.54
N SER A 35 -10.68 -2.14 -14.45
CA SER A 35 -9.67 -1.53 -15.32
C SER A 35 -8.96 -0.34 -14.67
N LEU A 36 -7.78 0.02 -15.23
CA LEU A 36 -7.10 1.26 -14.88
C LEU A 36 -7.97 2.49 -15.17
N ASP A 37 -8.60 2.53 -16.35
CA ASP A 37 -9.45 3.65 -16.78
C ASP A 37 -10.67 3.86 -15.83
N GLU A 38 -11.23 2.79 -15.27
CA GLU A 38 -12.30 2.89 -14.26
C GLU A 38 -11.82 3.62 -13.01
N ILE A 39 -10.68 3.22 -12.45
CA ILE A 39 -10.18 3.85 -11.24
C ILE A 39 -9.61 5.25 -11.49
N GLU A 40 -8.96 5.50 -12.62
CA GLU A 40 -8.48 6.84 -12.97
C GLU A 40 -9.63 7.86 -13.03
N ARG A 41 -10.73 7.51 -13.69
CA ARG A 41 -11.92 8.38 -13.76
C ARG A 41 -12.53 8.63 -12.39
N LEU A 42 -12.64 7.57 -11.58
CA LEU A 42 -13.19 7.67 -10.23
C LEU A 42 -12.29 8.54 -9.32
N ALA A 43 -11.00 8.31 -9.33
CA ALA A 43 -10.02 9.01 -8.51
C ALA A 43 -9.90 10.50 -8.90
N ALA A 44 -9.97 10.81 -10.20
CA ALA A 44 -9.88 12.18 -10.71
C ALA A 44 -10.97 13.12 -10.15
N ILE A 45 -12.19 12.61 -9.91
CA ILE A 45 -13.28 13.37 -9.28
C ILE A 45 -12.88 13.89 -7.90
N HIS A 46 -11.97 13.19 -7.22
CA HIS A 46 -11.48 13.50 -5.87
C HIS A 46 -10.08 14.15 -5.87
N GLY A 47 -9.62 14.66 -7.03
CA GLY A 47 -8.32 15.34 -7.15
C GLY A 47 -7.11 14.42 -7.09
N VAL A 48 -7.31 13.12 -7.28
CA VAL A 48 -6.25 12.10 -7.33
C VAL A 48 -5.86 11.85 -8.78
N GLY A 49 -4.58 12.06 -9.11
CA GLY A 49 -4.05 11.85 -10.45
C GLY A 49 -2.96 10.78 -10.52
N HIS A 50 -2.50 10.30 -9.37
CA HIS A 50 -1.48 9.27 -9.26
C HIS A 50 -1.99 8.07 -8.46
N LEU A 51 -1.68 6.86 -8.94
CA LEU A 51 -2.09 5.61 -8.30
C LEU A 51 -0.88 4.75 -7.98
N VAL A 52 -0.93 4.03 -6.86
CA VAL A 52 -0.02 2.92 -6.59
C VAL A 52 -0.77 1.62 -6.81
N LEU A 53 -0.45 0.95 -7.92
CA LEU A 53 -1.03 -0.33 -8.30
C LEU A 53 -0.34 -1.42 -7.49
N VAL A 54 -1.08 -2.03 -6.57
CA VAL A 54 -0.57 -3.10 -5.72
C VAL A 54 -0.97 -4.45 -6.30
N GLN A 55 0.00 -5.35 -6.45
CA GLN A 55 -0.27 -6.70 -6.96
C GLN A 55 -1.26 -7.44 -6.05
N PRO A 56 -2.44 -7.86 -6.58
CA PRO A 56 -3.39 -8.64 -5.79
C PRO A 56 -2.92 -10.09 -5.61
N SER A 57 -3.24 -10.68 -4.45
CA SER A 57 -2.79 -12.04 -4.10
C SER A 57 -3.26 -13.13 -5.07
N VAL A 58 -4.42 -12.94 -5.69
CA VAL A 58 -5.01 -13.93 -6.63
C VAL A 58 -4.15 -14.18 -7.88
N TYR A 59 -3.26 -13.27 -8.25
CA TYR A 59 -2.31 -13.45 -9.35
C TYR A 59 -0.92 -13.91 -8.88
N GLY A 60 -0.69 -14.00 -7.56
CA GLY A 60 0.62 -14.37 -7.01
C GLY A 60 1.73 -13.50 -7.58
N SER A 61 2.82 -14.13 -8.04
CA SER A 61 3.99 -13.47 -8.63
C SER A 61 3.84 -13.16 -10.14
N ASP A 62 2.70 -13.46 -10.76
CA ASP A 62 2.41 -13.01 -12.13
C ASP A 62 1.91 -11.56 -12.13
N ASN A 63 2.82 -10.63 -12.32
CA ASN A 63 2.53 -9.19 -12.31
C ASN A 63 2.01 -8.64 -13.66
N ALA A 64 1.66 -9.50 -14.63
CA ALA A 64 1.35 -9.08 -15.99
C ALA A 64 0.17 -8.08 -16.08
N VAL A 65 -0.89 -8.29 -15.30
CA VAL A 65 -2.05 -7.37 -15.26
C VAL A 65 -1.64 -5.98 -14.79
N MET A 66 -0.91 -5.91 -13.66
CA MET A 66 -0.42 -4.66 -13.11
C MET A 66 0.54 -3.94 -14.08
N LEU A 67 1.45 -4.68 -14.71
CA LEU A 67 2.43 -4.11 -15.65
C LEU A 67 1.78 -3.54 -16.91
N ARG A 68 0.73 -4.21 -17.44
CA ARG A 68 -0.06 -3.64 -18.54
C ARG A 68 -0.72 -2.33 -18.13
N ALA A 69 -1.28 -2.26 -16.92
CA ALA A 69 -1.89 -1.05 -16.41
C ALA A 69 -0.85 0.08 -16.20
N LEU A 70 0.34 -0.22 -15.67
CA LEU A 70 1.43 0.76 -15.55
C LEU A 70 1.84 1.33 -16.90
N ALA A 71 1.95 0.48 -17.93
CA ALA A 71 2.28 0.91 -19.29
C ALA A 71 1.20 1.84 -19.88
N LEU A 72 -0.08 1.54 -19.67
CA LEU A 72 -1.19 2.43 -20.06
C LEU A 72 -1.16 3.76 -19.29
N GLY A 73 -0.71 3.77 -18.06
CA GLY A 73 -0.54 4.97 -17.23
C GLY A 73 0.61 5.88 -17.65
N GLN A 74 1.49 5.47 -18.60
CA GLN A 74 2.55 6.29 -19.17
C GLN A 74 3.44 7.00 -18.14
N GLY A 75 3.84 6.29 -17.08
CA GLY A 75 4.71 6.81 -16.03
C GLY A 75 4.01 7.61 -14.92
N ARG A 76 2.69 7.85 -15.02
CA ARG A 76 1.92 8.57 -13.99
C ARG A 76 1.77 7.77 -12.68
N HIS A 77 1.82 6.46 -12.75
CA HIS A 77 1.54 5.54 -11.64
C HIS A 77 2.79 4.78 -11.20
N ARG A 78 2.69 4.14 -10.03
CA ARG A 78 3.75 3.27 -9.49
C ARG A 78 3.17 1.90 -9.20
N GLY A 79 4.06 0.90 -9.14
CA GLY A 79 3.71 -0.48 -8.87
C GLY A 79 4.33 -0.99 -7.57
N VAL A 80 3.64 -1.90 -6.90
CA VAL A 80 4.17 -2.74 -5.83
C VAL A 80 3.94 -4.19 -6.22
N ALA A 81 5.01 -4.90 -6.56
CA ALA A 81 4.97 -6.25 -7.13
C ALA A 81 4.97 -7.35 -6.05
N VAL A 82 4.53 -8.53 -6.41
CA VAL A 82 4.86 -9.77 -5.69
C VAL A 82 5.90 -10.52 -6.52
N VAL A 83 6.99 -10.91 -5.89
CA VAL A 83 8.10 -11.58 -6.56
C VAL A 83 8.55 -12.82 -5.80
N GLU A 84 9.05 -13.81 -6.53
CA GLU A 84 9.71 -14.96 -5.92
C GLU A 84 11.11 -14.58 -5.44
N PRO A 85 11.63 -15.19 -4.35
CA PRO A 85 12.98 -14.88 -3.87
C PRO A 85 14.09 -15.18 -4.87
N THR A 86 13.78 -16.04 -5.86
CA THR A 86 14.70 -16.46 -6.93
C THR A 86 14.60 -15.62 -8.19
N ILE A 87 13.81 -14.52 -8.17
CA ILE A 87 13.68 -13.60 -9.31
C ILE A 87 15.05 -13.15 -9.83
N SER A 88 15.22 -13.05 -11.16
CA SER A 88 16.48 -12.60 -11.76
C SER A 88 16.67 -11.08 -11.67
N GLU A 89 17.93 -10.61 -11.71
CA GLU A 89 18.24 -9.18 -11.78
C GLU A 89 17.59 -8.52 -13.00
N ARG A 90 17.69 -9.17 -14.17
CA ARG A 90 17.06 -8.69 -15.39
C ARG A 90 15.55 -8.45 -15.23
N GLU A 91 14.85 -9.33 -14.50
CA GLU A 91 13.42 -9.17 -14.28
C GLU A 91 13.13 -8.04 -13.27
N LEU A 92 13.95 -7.90 -12.22
CA LEU A 92 13.85 -6.75 -11.30
C LEU A 92 14.08 -5.42 -12.03
N ASP A 93 15.04 -5.35 -12.95
CA ASP A 93 15.31 -4.16 -13.78
C ASP A 93 14.13 -3.85 -14.70
N ARG A 94 13.54 -4.89 -15.30
CA ARG A 94 12.32 -4.73 -16.11
C ARG A 94 11.15 -4.17 -15.31
N LEU A 95 10.95 -4.69 -14.12
CA LEU A 95 9.91 -4.20 -13.20
C LEU A 95 10.19 -2.74 -12.77
N HIS A 96 11.45 -2.41 -12.47
CA HIS A 96 11.86 -1.05 -12.10
C HIS A 96 11.60 -0.06 -13.23
N ALA A 97 12.00 -0.39 -14.46
CA ALA A 97 11.76 0.41 -15.65
C ALA A 97 10.26 0.62 -15.94
N ALA A 98 9.42 -0.37 -15.59
CA ALA A 98 7.97 -0.27 -15.69
C ALA A 98 7.30 0.58 -14.59
N GLY A 99 8.07 1.12 -13.63
CA GLY A 99 7.53 1.96 -12.56
C GLY A 99 7.27 1.24 -11.23
N VAL A 100 7.72 0.00 -11.07
CA VAL A 100 7.66 -0.69 -9.76
C VAL A 100 8.66 -0.05 -8.80
N ARG A 101 8.22 0.17 -7.54
CA ARG A 101 9.02 0.82 -6.48
C ARG A 101 9.05 0.02 -5.18
N GLY A 102 8.44 -1.15 -5.15
CA GLY A 102 8.46 -2.01 -3.98
C GLY A 102 7.97 -3.42 -4.25
N VAL A 103 8.14 -4.28 -3.26
CA VAL A 103 7.57 -5.64 -3.24
C VAL A 103 6.61 -5.79 -2.07
N ARG A 104 5.64 -6.67 -2.21
CA ARG A 104 4.62 -6.93 -1.18
C ARG A 104 4.75 -8.33 -0.62
N PHE A 105 4.74 -8.42 0.71
CA PHE A 105 4.50 -9.63 1.47
C PHE A 105 3.07 -9.59 2.03
N ASN A 106 2.20 -10.45 1.51
CA ASN A 106 0.84 -10.59 2.00
C ASN A 106 0.76 -11.86 2.85
N LEU A 107 0.75 -11.68 4.16
CA LEU A 107 0.73 -12.77 5.15
C LEU A 107 -0.68 -13.06 5.71
N VAL A 108 -1.71 -12.39 5.15
CA VAL A 108 -3.11 -12.54 5.57
C VAL A 108 -3.91 -13.40 4.61
N SER A 109 -3.73 -13.17 3.30
CA SER A 109 -4.49 -13.87 2.28
C SER A 109 -4.06 -15.34 2.16
N PRO A 110 -4.99 -16.30 2.05
CA PRO A 110 -4.67 -17.70 1.75
C PRO A 110 -3.86 -17.89 0.45
N ALA A 111 -4.04 -17.00 -0.53
CA ALA A 111 -3.26 -16.97 -1.77
C ALA A 111 -2.06 -16.01 -1.68
N GLY A 112 -1.68 -15.59 -0.49
CA GLY A 112 -0.61 -14.66 -0.24
C GLY A 112 0.78 -15.28 -0.31
N HIS A 113 1.69 -14.78 0.52
CA HIS A 113 3.06 -15.27 0.57
C HIS A 113 3.12 -16.70 1.11
N ALA A 114 3.76 -17.58 0.36
CA ALA A 114 4.03 -18.96 0.77
C ALA A 114 5.52 -19.10 1.10
N GLY A 115 5.86 -19.63 2.24
CA GLY A 115 7.24 -19.82 2.68
C GLY A 115 7.61 -19.02 3.93
N ASP A 116 8.91 -18.94 4.22
CA ASP A 116 9.42 -18.15 5.35
C ASP A 116 9.66 -16.69 4.92
N PRO A 117 8.82 -15.74 5.34
CA PRO A 117 8.95 -14.37 4.93
C PRO A 117 10.25 -13.70 5.38
N ALA A 118 10.86 -14.16 6.48
CA ALA A 118 12.13 -13.63 6.96
C ALA A 118 13.29 -14.10 6.08
N ALA A 119 13.32 -15.38 5.73
CA ALA A 119 14.35 -15.93 4.84
C ALA A 119 14.26 -15.31 3.43
N ASP A 120 13.04 -15.15 2.90
CA ASP A 120 12.82 -14.59 1.58
C ASP A 120 13.15 -13.09 1.54
N LEU A 121 12.80 -12.35 2.60
CA LEU A 121 13.19 -10.95 2.76
C LEU A 121 14.73 -10.79 2.74
N ARG A 122 15.47 -11.61 3.52
CA ARG A 122 16.95 -11.58 3.55
C ARG A 122 17.54 -11.81 2.16
N ARG A 123 17.00 -12.77 1.42
CA ARG A 123 17.46 -13.10 0.05
C ARG A 123 17.22 -11.96 -0.92
N LEU A 124 16.09 -11.25 -0.79
CA LEU A 124 15.73 -10.11 -1.65
C LEU A 124 16.43 -8.80 -1.25
N ALA A 125 16.73 -8.61 0.03
CA ALA A 125 17.12 -7.32 0.60
C ALA A 125 18.27 -6.59 -0.12
N PRO A 126 19.41 -7.23 -0.48
CA PRO A 126 20.49 -6.52 -1.19
C PRO A 126 20.00 -5.90 -2.51
N ARG A 127 19.27 -6.66 -3.28
CA ARG A 127 18.77 -6.30 -4.62
C ARG A 127 17.69 -5.22 -4.57
N LEU A 128 16.83 -5.25 -3.54
CA LEU A 128 15.82 -4.22 -3.32
C LEU A 128 16.44 -2.90 -2.88
N ARG A 129 17.49 -2.94 -2.03
CA ARG A 129 18.21 -1.74 -1.60
C ARG A 129 18.91 -1.03 -2.77
N GLU A 130 19.57 -1.79 -3.66
CA GLU A 130 20.23 -1.24 -4.86
C GLU A 130 19.27 -0.44 -5.75
N ARG A 131 17.99 -0.83 -5.77
CA ARG A 131 16.94 -0.14 -6.53
C ARG A 131 16.17 0.90 -5.74
N GLY A 132 16.49 1.08 -4.45
CA GLY A 132 15.74 1.98 -3.57
C GLY A 132 14.29 1.53 -3.34
N TRP A 133 14.00 0.23 -3.49
CA TRP A 133 12.65 -0.30 -3.32
C TRP A 133 12.31 -0.50 -1.85
N HIS A 134 11.04 -0.23 -1.51
CA HIS A 134 10.48 -0.54 -0.20
C HIS A 134 9.87 -1.95 -0.16
N VAL A 135 9.62 -2.44 1.05
CA VAL A 135 8.86 -3.67 1.30
C VAL A 135 7.54 -3.32 1.95
N GLN A 136 6.46 -3.71 1.30
CA GLN A 136 5.09 -3.50 1.77
C GLN A 136 4.58 -4.74 2.49
N TRP A 137 4.11 -4.57 3.72
CA TRP A 137 3.66 -5.65 4.59
C TRP A 137 2.16 -5.59 4.82
N TYR A 138 1.46 -6.68 4.49
CA TYR A 138 0.09 -6.92 4.91
C TYR A 138 0.08 -8.14 5.85
N LEU A 139 -0.22 -7.92 7.12
CA LEU A 139 -0.08 -8.91 8.19
C LEU A 139 -1.12 -8.68 9.30
N HIS A 140 -1.31 -9.69 10.13
CA HIS A 140 -2.02 -9.58 11.40
C HIS A 140 -1.12 -9.01 12.49
N THR A 141 -1.72 -8.36 13.50
CA THR A 141 -1.01 -7.66 14.59
C THR A 141 -0.09 -8.55 15.42
N ASP A 142 -0.34 -9.85 15.50
CA ASP A 142 0.49 -10.81 16.21
C ASP A 142 1.89 -11.01 15.57
N LEU A 143 2.01 -10.75 14.28
CA LEU A 143 3.28 -10.79 13.55
C LEU A 143 4.05 -9.47 13.60
N LEU A 144 3.37 -8.36 13.89
CA LEU A 144 3.97 -7.02 13.87
C LEU A 144 5.23 -6.91 14.76
N PRO A 145 5.29 -7.53 15.96
CA PRO A 145 6.48 -7.49 16.81
C PRO A 145 7.77 -8.09 16.19
N ARG A 146 7.66 -8.84 15.10
CA ARG A 146 8.84 -9.38 14.41
C ARG A 146 9.48 -8.39 13.44
N LEU A 147 8.73 -7.43 12.94
CA LEU A 147 9.16 -6.53 11.86
C LEU A 147 10.31 -5.58 12.25
N PRO A 148 10.38 -5.01 13.46
CA PRO A 148 11.50 -4.15 13.83
C PRO A 148 12.86 -4.84 13.67
N ALA A 149 12.98 -6.11 14.07
CA ALA A 149 14.21 -6.87 13.90
C ALA A 149 14.52 -7.12 12.41
N TRP A 150 13.52 -7.46 11.61
CA TRP A 150 13.71 -7.66 10.16
C TRP A 150 14.07 -6.37 9.43
N GLN A 151 13.50 -5.23 9.85
CA GLN A 151 13.86 -3.94 9.29
C GLN A 151 15.29 -3.56 9.63
N ALA A 152 15.71 -3.70 10.90
CA ALA A 152 17.06 -3.43 11.34
C ALA A 152 18.10 -4.31 10.63
N GLU A 153 17.79 -5.59 10.46
CA GLU A 153 18.66 -6.55 9.77
C GLU A 153 18.85 -6.21 8.28
N THR A 154 17.78 -5.79 7.61
CA THR A 154 17.80 -5.59 6.15
C THR A 154 18.09 -4.16 5.72
N GLY A 155 17.87 -3.17 6.58
CA GLY A 155 18.01 -1.75 6.27
C GLY A 155 17.04 -1.26 5.19
N LEU A 156 15.96 -1.99 4.92
CA LEU A 156 14.94 -1.64 3.93
C LEU A 156 13.89 -0.70 4.51
N THR A 157 13.34 0.17 3.68
CA THR A 157 12.14 0.93 4.04
C THR A 157 10.95 -0.02 4.09
N PHE A 158 10.25 -0.08 5.23
CA PHE A 158 9.01 -0.84 5.36
C PHE A 158 7.80 0.07 5.19
N VAL A 159 6.76 -0.45 4.55
CA VAL A 159 5.45 0.19 4.38
C VAL A 159 4.39 -0.77 4.92
N LEU A 160 3.61 -0.33 5.89
CA LEU A 160 2.62 -1.15 6.58
C LEU A 160 1.24 -0.93 5.99
N ASP A 161 0.61 -1.97 5.43
CA ASP A 161 -0.74 -1.88 4.89
C ASP A 161 -1.79 -1.78 6.01
N HIS A 162 -2.87 -1.06 5.76
CA HIS A 162 -4.12 -1.08 6.54
C HIS A 162 -3.88 -0.89 8.05
N LEU A 163 -3.27 0.26 8.43
CA LEU A 163 -2.88 0.57 9.82
C LEU A 163 -2.05 -0.53 10.49
N ALA A 164 -1.29 -1.33 9.74
CA ALA A 164 -0.56 -2.50 10.27
C ALA A 164 -1.47 -3.51 11.00
N GLY A 165 -2.77 -3.54 10.68
CA GLY A 165 -3.77 -4.34 11.38
C GLY A 165 -4.17 -3.80 12.76
N LEU A 166 -3.68 -2.65 13.19
CA LEU A 166 -4.02 -2.02 14.48
C LEU A 166 -5.51 -1.63 14.50
N HIS A 167 -6.28 -2.28 15.34
CA HIS A 167 -7.73 -2.18 15.39
C HIS A 167 -8.24 -1.77 16.79
N THR A 168 -9.52 -1.43 16.91
CA THR A 168 -10.14 -0.88 18.11
C THR A 168 -10.22 -1.86 19.29
N GLY A 169 -10.19 -3.15 19.03
CA GLY A 169 -10.19 -4.20 20.08
C GLY A 169 -8.81 -4.52 20.63
N LEU A 170 -7.76 -3.81 20.19
CA LEU A 170 -6.41 -4.04 20.66
C LEU A 170 -6.19 -3.34 22.00
N ALA A 171 -5.71 -4.06 23.02
CA ALA A 171 -5.38 -3.48 24.30
C ALA A 171 -4.29 -2.40 24.18
N ASP A 172 -4.33 -1.36 25.03
CA ASP A 172 -3.40 -0.23 24.95
C ASP A 172 -1.95 -0.63 25.18
N ASP A 173 -1.70 -1.69 25.93
CA ASP A 173 -0.39 -2.27 26.22
C ASP A 173 0.00 -3.42 25.29
N ALA A 174 -0.80 -3.68 24.23
CA ALA A 174 -0.51 -4.77 23.31
C ALA A 174 0.88 -4.59 22.66
N PRO A 175 1.68 -5.67 22.53
CA PRO A 175 3.03 -5.61 21.94
C PRO A 175 3.07 -5.00 20.53
N ALA A 176 1.97 -5.07 19.80
CA ALA A 176 1.84 -4.48 18.47
C ALA A 176 2.04 -2.95 18.46
N TRP A 177 1.60 -2.24 19.54
CA TRP A 177 1.81 -0.79 19.64
C TRP A 177 3.29 -0.43 19.83
N ALA A 178 3.98 -1.16 20.69
CA ALA A 178 5.43 -0.98 20.88
C ALA A 178 6.21 -1.27 19.58
N ALA A 179 5.80 -2.31 18.86
CA ALA A 179 6.38 -2.65 17.57
C ALA A 179 6.12 -1.55 16.50
N ALA A 180 4.91 -0.99 16.47
CA ALA A 180 4.57 0.10 15.58
C ALA A 180 5.42 1.35 15.88
N GLN A 181 5.63 1.68 17.17
CA GLN A 181 6.52 2.78 17.56
C GLN A 181 7.96 2.52 17.11
N ALA A 182 8.51 1.33 17.36
CA ALA A 182 9.86 0.99 16.95
C ALA A 182 10.06 1.06 15.41
N LEU A 183 9.05 0.65 14.64
CA LEU A 183 9.05 0.77 13.18
C LEU A 183 8.99 2.23 12.74
N ALA A 184 8.17 3.06 13.40
CA ALA A 184 8.09 4.49 13.13
C ALA A 184 9.43 5.18 13.42
N ASP A 185 10.09 4.86 14.53
CA ASP A 185 11.42 5.37 14.91
C ASP A 185 12.49 4.95 13.88
N ALA A 186 12.34 3.75 13.29
CA ALA A 186 13.17 3.25 12.20
C ALA A 186 12.72 3.73 10.80
N ALA A 187 11.95 4.81 10.73
CA ALA A 187 11.49 5.45 9.49
C ALA A 187 10.62 4.57 8.58
N ALA A 188 9.90 3.60 9.13
CA ALA A 188 8.86 2.90 8.39
C ALA A 188 7.70 3.84 8.04
N TRP A 189 6.93 3.45 7.03
CA TRP A 189 5.72 4.13 6.57
C TRP A 189 4.48 3.32 6.91
N ILE A 190 3.33 4.00 7.02
CA ILE A 190 2.06 3.33 7.26
C ILE A 190 0.97 3.84 6.32
N LYS A 191 0.09 2.93 5.87
CA LYS A 191 -1.05 3.25 5.03
C LYS A 191 -2.32 3.41 5.84
N LEU A 192 -2.93 4.57 5.71
CA LEU A 192 -4.27 4.90 6.16
C LEU A 192 -5.27 4.35 5.13
N SER A 193 -5.64 3.07 5.25
CA SER A 193 -6.41 2.35 4.24
C SER A 193 -7.11 1.13 4.82
N GLY A 194 -8.00 0.48 4.05
CA GLY A 194 -8.57 -0.82 4.38
C GLY A 194 -9.37 -0.87 5.69
N TRP A 195 -10.06 0.19 6.05
CA TRP A 195 -10.78 0.38 7.32
C TRP A 195 -11.69 -0.80 7.69
N TYR A 196 -12.38 -1.35 6.70
CA TYR A 196 -13.28 -2.50 6.85
C TYR A 196 -12.56 -3.81 7.20
N ARG A 197 -11.24 -3.87 6.99
CA ARG A 197 -10.39 -5.03 7.37
C ARG A 197 -10.02 -5.02 8.85
N LEU A 198 -10.30 -3.92 9.55
CA LEU A 198 -9.92 -3.68 10.94
C LEU A 198 -11.08 -3.90 11.92
N GLY A 199 -12.09 -4.66 11.53
CA GLY A 199 -13.25 -4.97 12.36
C GLY A 199 -14.18 -3.78 12.64
N ALA A 200 -14.06 -2.69 11.89
CA ALA A 200 -14.89 -1.50 12.03
C ALA A 200 -15.93 -1.42 10.90
N THR A 201 -17.07 -0.80 11.19
CA THR A 201 -18.15 -0.53 10.24
C THR A 201 -18.16 0.96 9.87
N ALA A 202 -18.59 1.25 8.63
CA ALA A 202 -18.74 2.64 8.18
C ALA A 202 -19.64 3.46 9.12
N PRO A 203 -19.31 4.71 9.42
CA PRO A 203 -18.24 5.55 8.87
C PRO A 203 -16.87 5.37 9.55
N TYR A 204 -16.60 4.26 10.21
CA TYR A 204 -15.32 3.86 10.82
C TYR A 204 -14.85 4.74 11.99
N ALA A 205 -15.74 5.45 12.65
CA ALA A 205 -15.43 6.34 13.77
C ALA A 205 -14.71 5.63 14.94
N ALA A 206 -14.99 4.33 15.12
CA ALA A 206 -14.32 3.51 16.13
C ALA A 206 -12.80 3.42 15.93
N LEU A 207 -12.27 3.72 14.72
CA LEU A 207 -10.83 3.72 14.43
C LEU A 207 -10.14 5.06 14.69
N HIS A 208 -10.86 6.13 15.01
CA HIS A 208 -10.26 7.45 15.24
C HIS A 208 -9.17 7.44 16.32
N PRO A 209 -9.33 6.77 17.48
CA PRO A 209 -8.24 6.68 18.47
C PRO A 209 -6.98 6.02 17.90
N ALA A 210 -7.11 4.94 17.13
CA ALA A 210 -5.99 4.27 16.50
C ALA A 210 -5.32 5.17 15.42
N ILE A 211 -6.12 5.90 14.63
CA ILE A 211 -5.61 6.87 13.63
C ILE A 211 -4.82 7.98 14.32
N HIS A 212 -5.31 8.55 15.43
CA HIS A 212 -4.59 9.56 16.20
C HIS A 212 -3.27 9.04 16.74
N ARG A 213 -3.27 7.84 17.33
CA ARG A 213 -2.06 7.21 17.87
C ARG A 213 -1.02 6.94 16.78
N VAL A 214 -1.46 6.42 15.64
CA VAL A 214 -0.61 6.21 14.47
C VAL A 214 -0.05 7.53 13.93
N ALA A 215 -0.86 8.57 13.85
CA ALA A 215 -0.42 9.88 13.39
C ALA A 215 0.66 10.49 14.29
N ALA A 216 0.53 10.31 15.61
CA ALA A 216 1.54 10.74 16.58
C ALA A 216 2.88 9.99 16.41
N MET A 217 2.84 8.68 16.07
CA MET A 217 4.03 7.85 15.88
C MET A 217 4.73 8.11 14.55
N PHE A 218 3.97 8.08 13.43
CA PHE A 218 4.54 8.08 12.09
C PHE A 218 4.74 9.48 11.50
N GLY A 219 4.03 10.49 11.99
CA GLY A 219 4.18 11.87 11.51
C GLY A 219 4.01 11.98 9.98
N PRO A 220 5.03 12.51 9.25
CA PRO A 220 4.92 12.67 7.80
C PRO A 220 5.06 11.36 7.00
N ARG A 221 5.26 10.22 7.65
CA ARG A 221 5.40 8.93 6.98
C ARG A 221 4.08 8.14 6.97
N MET A 222 3.01 8.85 6.69
CA MET A 222 1.69 8.29 6.45
C MET A 222 1.25 8.58 5.01
N VAL A 223 0.65 7.59 4.36
CA VAL A 223 0.01 7.75 3.05
C VAL A 223 -1.40 7.18 3.10
N TRP A 224 -2.29 7.74 2.30
CA TRP A 224 -3.64 7.21 2.16
C TRP A 224 -3.75 6.25 0.98
N GLY A 225 -4.68 5.28 1.07
CA GLY A 225 -5.07 4.40 -0.01
C GLY A 225 -6.53 3.97 0.10
N SER A 226 -7.25 3.97 -1.00
CA SER A 226 -8.66 3.58 -1.03
C SER A 226 -8.87 2.09 -0.78
N ASP A 227 -7.92 1.25 -1.14
CA ASP A 227 -8.04 -0.20 -1.24
C ASP A 227 -9.09 -0.64 -2.29
N TRP A 228 -9.34 0.25 -3.30
CA TRP A 228 -10.22 -0.07 -4.43
C TRP A 228 -9.71 -1.32 -5.17
N PRO A 229 -10.59 -2.22 -5.63
CA PRO A 229 -12.04 -2.16 -5.67
C PRO A 229 -12.75 -2.84 -4.48
N HIS A 230 -12.13 -2.90 -3.30
CA HIS A 230 -12.75 -3.40 -2.07
C HIS A 230 -13.16 -4.89 -2.17
N THR A 231 -12.18 -5.75 -2.42
CA THR A 231 -12.39 -7.18 -2.73
C THR A 231 -13.09 -8.01 -1.64
N GLY A 232 -13.31 -7.46 -0.45
CA GLY A 232 -14.05 -8.11 0.64
C GLY A 232 -15.56 -7.91 0.60
N PHE A 233 -16.09 -7.14 -0.38
CA PHE A 233 -17.52 -6.83 -0.48
C PHE A 233 -18.18 -7.56 -1.64
N ALA A 234 -19.47 -7.91 -1.46
CA ALA A 234 -20.28 -8.43 -2.55
C ALA A 234 -20.57 -7.35 -3.61
N PRO A 235 -20.78 -7.73 -4.86
CA PRO A 235 -21.25 -6.80 -5.89
C PRO A 235 -22.47 -6.01 -5.42
N GLY A 236 -22.48 -4.69 -5.62
CA GLY A 236 -23.56 -3.81 -5.17
C GLY A 236 -23.46 -3.33 -3.71
N GLN A 237 -22.50 -3.82 -2.94
CA GLN A 237 -22.24 -3.38 -1.55
C GLN A 237 -20.89 -2.70 -1.40
N LEU A 238 -20.25 -2.34 -2.51
CA LEU A 238 -18.94 -1.69 -2.49
C LEU A 238 -19.02 -0.32 -1.79
N PRO A 239 -18.08 0.01 -0.92
CA PRO A 239 -17.98 1.35 -0.36
C PRO A 239 -17.83 2.40 -1.46
N ALA A 240 -18.42 3.56 -1.27
CA ALA A 240 -18.13 4.70 -2.12
C ALA A 240 -16.64 5.10 -1.94
N TYR A 241 -15.97 5.44 -3.02
CA TYR A 241 -14.55 5.77 -3.02
C TYR A 241 -14.21 6.87 -2.00
N GLU A 242 -14.98 7.95 -1.99
CA GLU A 242 -14.79 9.06 -1.06
C GLU A 242 -14.99 8.67 0.40
N SER A 243 -15.78 7.63 0.70
CA SER A 243 -16.01 7.18 2.07
C SER A 243 -14.73 6.67 2.74
N THR A 244 -13.74 6.28 1.94
CA THR A 244 -12.44 5.81 2.43
C THR A 244 -11.54 6.95 2.92
N LEU A 245 -11.84 8.21 2.54
CA LEU A 245 -11.18 9.43 3.05
C LEU A 245 -11.79 9.92 4.38
N PHE A 246 -13.05 9.59 4.65
CA PHE A 246 -13.78 10.13 5.81
C PHE A 246 -13.09 9.84 7.16
N PRO A 247 -12.55 8.64 7.44
CA PRO A 247 -11.89 8.39 8.72
C PRO A 247 -10.67 9.27 8.95
N VAL A 248 -9.87 9.52 7.91
CA VAL A 248 -8.69 10.39 7.98
C VAL A 248 -9.12 11.84 8.22
N ARG A 249 -10.07 12.32 7.41
CA ARG A 249 -10.61 13.68 7.52
C ARG A 249 -11.25 13.94 8.88
N ALA A 250 -12.04 12.99 9.37
CA ALA A 250 -12.73 13.11 10.66
C ALA A 250 -11.78 13.04 11.85
N ALA A 251 -10.75 12.20 11.80
CA ALA A 251 -9.79 12.07 12.88
C ALA A 251 -8.74 13.19 12.88
N LEU A 252 -8.15 13.52 11.72
CA LEU A 252 -6.98 14.40 11.62
C LEU A 252 -7.28 15.80 11.08
N GLY A 253 -8.47 16.01 10.54
CA GLY A 253 -8.88 17.29 9.91
C GLY A 253 -8.39 17.45 8.49
N GLU A 254 -8.96 18.43 7.78
CA GLU A 254 -8.66 18.72 6.37
C GLU A 254 -7.20 19.16 6.15
N ALA A 255 -6.65 19.92 7.10
CA ALA A 255 -5.28 20.41 7.02
C ALA A 255 -4.21 19.28 7.02
N ALA A 256 -4.49 18.16 7.70
CA ALA A 256 -3.61 17.00 7.69
C ALA A 256 -3.81 16.13 6.44
N LEU A 257 -5.01 16.13 5.85
CA LEU A 257 -5.31 15.30 4.69
C LEU A 257 -4.51 15.73 3.45
N VAL A 258 -4.34 17.02 3.21
CA VAL A 258 -3.64 17.54 2.03
C VAL A 258 -2.20 17.01 1.92
N PRO A 259 -1.31 17.16 2.93
CA PRO A 259 0.03 16.60 2.85
C PRO A 259 0.04 15.07 2.74
N ILE A 260 -0.89 14.35 3.38
CA ILE A 260 -0.99 12.89 3.29
C ILE A 260 -1.27 12.46 1.85
N LEU A 261 -2.15 13.16 1.15
CA LEU A 261 -2.49 12.83 -0.24
C LEU A 261 -1.41 13.25 -1.25
N ARG A 262 -0.54 14.20 -0.94
CA ARG A 262 0.40 14.79 -1.89
C ARG A 262 1.85 14.58 -1.48
N ASP A 263 2.30 15.36 -0.52
CA ASP A 263 3.71 15.50 -0.17
C ASP A 263 4.31 14.21 0.38
N HIS A 264 3.59 13.56 1.29
CA HIS A 264 4.03 12.30 1.89
C HIS A 264 4.10 11.19 0.82
N ALA A 265 3.05 11.05 0.02
CA ALA A 265 3.01 10.06 -1.05
C ALA A 265 4.10 10.31 -2.10
N HIS A 266 4.31 11.57 -2.48
CA HIS A 266 5.38 11.96 -3.37
C HIS A 266 6.76 11.56 -2.81
N SER A 267 7.01 11.82 -1.53
CA SER A 267 8.28 11.45 -0.86
C SER A 267 8.57 9.95 -0.87
N LEU A 268 7.52 9.11 -0.84
CA LEU A 268 7.67 7.65 -0.85
C LEU A 268 7.80 7.08 -2.27
N TYR A 269 7.02 7.61 -3.23
CA TYR A 269 6.81 6.97 -4.53
C TYR A 269 7.41 7.71 -5.72
N ALA A 270 7.80 8.98 -5.60
CA ALA A 270 8.49 9.68 -6.67
C ALA A 270 9.87 9.09 -6.93
N ASP A 271 10.33 9.24 -8.15
CA ASP A 271 11.68 8.84 -8.51
C ASP A 271 12.69 9.66 -7.70
N ARG A 272 13.53 8.99 -6.94
CA ARG A 272 14.66 9.66 -6.29
C ARG A 272 15.65 10.09 -7.38
N PRO A 273 16.17 11.33 -7.34
CA PRO A 273 17.24 11.69 -8.23
C PRO A 273 18.39 10.69 -8.03
N THR A 274 18.85 10.09 -9.13
CA THR A 274 20.08 9.29 -9.10
C THR A 274 21.20 10.21 -8.66
N THR A 275 21.71 10.02 -7.44
CA THR A 275 22.96 10.61 -7.03
C THR A 275 24.05 9.97 -7.89
N SER A 276 24.45 10.69 -8.93
CA SER A 276 25.64 10.39 -9.74
C SER A 276 26.92 10.55 -8.92
#